data_473461812c6cb6d6c7761b4a0d9fa990
#
_entry.id   473461812c6cb6d6c7761b4a0d9fa990
#
_cell.length_a   1.000
_cell.length_b   1.000
_cell.length_c   1.000
_cell.angle_alpha   90.00
_cell.angle_beta   90.00
_cell.angle_gamma   90.00
#
_symmetry.space_group_name_H-M   'P 1'
#
loop_
_entity.id
_entity.type
_entity.pdbx_description
1 polymer ?
#
loop_
_entity_poly.entity_id
_entity_poly.type
_entity_poly.pdbx_seq_one_letter_code
_entity_poly.pdbx_strand_id
1 'polypeptide(L)'
;KMGEKAMFIAIPTTAGTGSEVTPFAVITDESTGIKYPLADYELLPNMAIVDADLMMDAPKGLTASSGIDAVTHALEAYASMMATEYTDGLAKEALKMIFEYLPRAYNQGTTDVVAREKMANAATMAGMAFANAFLGVCHSMAHKLGAFHHLPHGVANALMINEVIKFNSAEVPTKMGTFPQYDHPHTLARYAEIADYLGLDGQTNEEKVDKLINKINELKDAIGIKKSIKEYGIDEKDFLNRLDEMVEQAFDDQCTGANPRYPLMSEIKEMYGKGDK
;
A
#
# COMPACT_ATOMS: atom_id res chain seq x y z
N LYS A 1 10.50 -21.89 17.57
CA LYS A 1 9.62 -21.84 16.39
C LYS A 1 8.21 -21.49 16.82
N MET A 2 7.62 -20.44 16.25
CA MET A 2 6.24 -20.10 16.53
C MET A 2 5.33 -21.21 16.03
N GLY A 3 4.28 -21.54 16.77
CA GLY A 3 3.38 -22.63 16.42
C GLY A 3 3.81 -24.04 16.84
N GLU A 4 5.05 -24.25 17.33
CA GLU A 4 5.47 -25.58 17.77
C GLU A 4 4.79 -26.05 19.05
N LYS A 5 4.62 -25.14 20.01
CA LYS A 5 4.02 -25.46 21.32
C LYS A 5 2.53 -25.13 21.40
N ALA A 6 2.06 -24.22 20.56
CA ALA A 6 0.66 -23.81 20.48
C ALA A 6 0.38 -23.32 19.06
N MET A 7 -0.79 -23.63 18.52
CA MET A 7 -1.25 -23.11 17.24
C MET A 7 -1.40 -21.60 17.32
N PHE A 8 -0.80 -20.88 16.38
CA PHE A 8 -0.97 -19.44 16.23
C PHE A 8 -2.12 -19.14 15.25
N ILE A 9 -3.22 -18.61 15.78
CA ILE A 9 -4.41 -18.25 15.00
C ILE A 9 -4.53 -16.73 15.00
N ALA A 10 -4.62 -16.11 13.82
CA ALA A 10 -4.87 -14.68 13.66
C ALA A 10 -6.32 -14.43 13.24
N ILE A 11 -6.95 -13.47 13.90
CA ILE A 11 -8.35 -13.05 13.64
C ILE A 11 -8.32 -11.53 13.43
N PRO A 12 -8.32 -11.05 12.17
CA PRO A 12 -8.22 -9.62 11.91
C PRO A 12 -9.49 -8.88 12.33
N THR A 13 -9.31 -7.67 12.85
CA THR A 13 -10.41 -6.75 13.23
C THR A 13 -10.47 -5.52 12.33
N THR A 14 -9.59 -5.45 11.31
CA THR A 14 -9.53 -4.40 10.29
C THR A 14 -9.38 -5.01 8.91
N ALA A 15 -10.00 -4.40 7.91
CA ALA A 15 -9.86 -4.79 6.51
C ALA A 15 -8.79 -3.90 5.85
N GLY A 16 -7.53 -4.23 6.03
CA GLY A 16 -6.43 -3.41 5.50
C GLY A 16 -5.09 -4.12 5.48
N THR A 17 -4.52 -4.40 6.64
CA THR A 17 -3.13 -4.86 6.79
C THR A 17 -2.83 -6.24 6.21
N GLY A 18 -3.83 -7.13 6.13
CA GLY A 18 -3.58 -8.53 5.75
C GLY A 18 -2.62 -9.27 6.68
N SER A 19 -2.41 -8.78 7.91
CA SER A 19 -1.42 -9.34 8.84
C SER A 19 -1.69 -10.79 9.23
N GLU A 20 -2.92 -11.24 9.09
CA GLU A 20 -3.34 -12.63 9.33
C GLU A 20 -2.78 -13.63 8.32
N VAL A 21 -2.26 -13.17 7.20
CA VAL A 21 -1.68 -13.99 6.11
C VAL A 21 -0.29 -13.55 5.70
N THR A 22 0.39 -12.76 6.52
CA THR A 22 1.72 -12.22 6.20
C THR A 22 2.78 -12.62 7.21
N PRO A 23 4.03 -12.80 6.79
CA PRO A 23 5.16 -13.16 7.65
C PRO A 23 5.85 -11.92 8.26
N PHE A 24 5.10 -10.83 8.50
CA PHE A 24 5.66 -9.56 8.95
C PHE A 24 5.15 -9.15 10.33
N ALA A 25 6.03 -8.55 11.13
CA ALA A 25 5.69 -7.89 12.38
C ALA A 25 6.48 -6.58 12.50
N VAL A 26 5.89 -5.54 13.06
CA VAL A 26 6.59 -4.29 13.33
C VAL A 26 6.66 -4.07 14.83
N ILE A 27 7.88 -4.04 15.36
CA ILE A 27 8.14 -3.81 16.79
C ILE A 27 8.74 -2.42 16.96
N THR A 28 8.22 -1.67 17.93
CA THR A 28 8.79 -0.37 18.31
C THR A 28 9.71 -0.58 19.51
N ASP A 29 10.96 -0.17 19.38
CA ASP A 29 11.87 -0.03 20.53
C ASP A 29 11.49 1.26 21.26
N GLU A 30 10.90 1.13 22.43
CA GLU A 30 10.45 2.28 23.23
C GLU A 30 11.61 3.17 23.69
N SER A 31 12.82 2.63 23.81
CA SER A 31 13.99 3.39 24.27
C SER A 31 14.54 4.34 23.20
N THR A 32 14.39 3.98 21.93
CA THR A 32 14.90 4.76 20.78
C THR A 32 13.79 5.39 19.94
N GLY A 33 12.52 4.93 20.10
CA GLY A 33 11.39 5.29 19.25
C GLY A 33 11.45 4.68 17.84
N ILE A 34 12.43 3.82 17.56
CA ILE A 34 12.65 3.23 16.24
C ILE A 34 11.70 2.04 16.03
N LYS A 35 11.07 1.98 14.86
CA LYS A 35 10.26 0.86 14.42
C LYS A 35 11.10 -0.11 13.59
N TYR A 36 11.16 -1.35 14.04
CA TYR A 36 11.86 -2.43 13.35
C TYR A 36 10.84 -3.35 12.66
N PRO A 37 10.78 -3.36 11.33
CA PRO A 37 10.04 -4.37 10.60
C PRO A 37 10.80 -5.70 10.67
N LEU A 38 10.12 -6.73 11.12
CA LEU A 38 10.61 -8.10 11.15
C LEU A 38 9.94 -8.87 10.02
N ALA A 39 10.72 -9.64 9.27
CA ALA A 39 10.24 -10.50 8.21
C ALA A 39 10.81 -11.90 8.40
N ASP A 40 9.96 -12.86 8.74
CA ASP A 40 10.33 -14.26 8.90
C ASP A 40 9.09 -15.15 8.70
N TYR A 41 9.21 -16.20 7.91
CA TYR A 41 8.12 -17.15 7.70
C TYR A 41 7.61 -17.82 8.99
N GLU A 42 8.43 -17.85 10.04
CA GLU A 42 8.01 -18.30 11.36
C GLU A 42 6.97 -17.39 12.03
N LEU A 43 6.84 -16.14 11.56
CA LEU A 43 5.82 -15.18 12.02
C LEU A 43 4.47 -15.41 11.34
N LEU A 44 4.42 -16.17 10.24
CA LEU A 44 3.17 -16.43 9.52
C LEU A 44 2.22 -17.24 10.41
N PRO A 45 0.98 -16.78 10.64
CA PRO A 45 -0.01 -17.53 11.40
C PRO A 45 -0.29 -18.90 10.79
N ASN A 46 -0.54 -19.89 11.66
CA ASN A 46 -0.90 -21.25 11.22
C ASN A 46 -2.33 -21.29 10.64
N MET A 47 -3.18 -20.38 11.07
CA MET A 47 -4.58 -20.24 10.62
C MET A 47 -5.00 -18.77 10.69
N ALA A 48 -5.74 -18.35 9.68
CA ALA A 48 -6.45 -17.07 9.68
C ALA A 48 -7.96 -17.32 9.75
N ILE A 49 -8.67 -16.58 10.59
CA ILE A 49 -10.14 -16.59 10.64
C ILE A 49 -10.58 -15.17 10.27
N VAL A 50 -11.12 -15.02 9.07
CA VAL A 50 -11.61 -13.74 8.55
C VAL A 50 -13.11 -13.65 8.78
N ASP A 51 -13.49 -12.92 9.83
CA ASP A 51 -14.87 -12.74 10.25
C ASP A 51 -15.27 -11.27 10.16
N ALA A 52 -16.15 -10.96 9.21
CA ALA A 52 -16.60 -9.59 8.96
C ALA A 52 -17.38 -8.98 10.14
N ASP A 53 -18.00 -9.79 10.98
CA ASP A 53 -18.74 -9.31 12.15
C ASP A 53 -17.85 -8.52 13.11
N LEU A 54 -16.57 -8.88 13.21
CA LEU A 54 -15.58 -8.18 14.03
C LEU A 54 -15.18 -6.80 13.47
N MET A 55 -15.58 -6.49 12.24
CA MET A 55 -15.25 -5.25 11.54
C MET A 55 -16.46 -4.33 11.35
N MET A 56 -17.69 -4.79 11.71
CA MET A 56 -18.93 -4.06 11.44
C MET A 56 -18.95 -2.66 12.08
N ASP A 57 -18.44 -2.55 13.30
CA ASP A 57 -18.43 -1.31 14.08
C ASP A 57 -17.16 -0.45 13.86
N ALA A 58 -16.32 -0.82 12.90
CA ALA A 58 -15.10 -0.05 12.61
C ALA A 58 -15.44 1.40 12.24
N PRO A 59 -14.81 2.41 12.90
CA PRO A 59 -15.05 3.81 12.60
C PRO A 59 -14.72 4.16 11.14
N LYS A 60 -15.42 5.17 10.60
CA LYS A 60 -15.20 5.62 9.21
C LYS A 60 -13.73 5.93 8.90
N GLY A 61 -13.04 6.64 9.78
CA GLY A 61 -11.62 6.97 9.61
C GLY A 61 -10.71 5.74 9.55
N LEU A 62 -10.99 4.73 10.37
CA LEU A 62 -10.28 3.46 10.33
C LEU A 62 -10.62 2.69 9.05
N THR A 63 -11.90 2.61 8.67
CA THR A 63 -12.34 1.96 7.43
C THR A 63 -11.66 2.59 6.20
N ALA A 64 -11.60 3.93 6.13
CA ALA A 64 -10.94 4.64 5.05
C ALA A 64 -9.43 4.36 5.01
N SER A 65 -8.75 4.53 6.15
CA SER A 65 -7.30 4.35 6.25
C SER A 65 -6.90 2.90 5.93
N SER A 66 -7.56 1.92 6.55
CA SER A 66 -7.22 0.51 6.29
C SER A 66 -7.59 0.06 4.87
N GLY A 67 -8.72 0.53 4.34
CA GLY A 67 -9.13 0.16 2.99
C GLY A 67 -8.23 0.73 1.90
N ILE A 68 -7.78 1.98 2.01
CA ILE A 68 -6.84 2.57 1.04
C ILE A 68 -5.43 1.97 1.19
N ASP A 69 -5.08 1.49 2.37
CA ASP A 69 -3.86 0.71 2.60
C ASP A 69 -3.88 -0.59 1.77
N ALA A 70 -4.98 -1.32 1.81
CA ALA A 70 -5.16 -2.53 0.99
C ALA A 70 -5.08 -2.24 -0.53
N VAL A 71 -5.53 -1.05 -1.00
CA VAL A 71 -5.30 -0.62 -2.40
C VAL A 71 -3.81 -0.52 -2.68
N THR A 72 -3.05 0.11 -1.78
CA THR A 72 -1.61 0.30 -1.97
C THR A 72 -0.88 -1.04 -1.93
N HIS A 73 -1.24 -1.93 -0.99
CA HIS A 73 -0.72 -3.32 -0.95
C HIS A 73 -0.88 -4.03 -2.29
N ALA A 74 -2.09 -4.01 -2.85
CA ALA A 74 -2.38 -4.69 -4.11
C ALA A 74 -1.66 -4.04 -5.31
N LEU A 75 -1.60 -2.70 -5.37
CA LEU A 75 -0.90 -1.98 -6.44
C LEU A 75 0.61 -2.22 -6.41
N GLU A 76 1.23 -2.16 -5.23
CA GLU A 76 2.67 -2.40 -5.11
C GLU A 76 3.03 -3.87 -5.32
N ALA A 77 2.24 -4.80 -4.79
CA ALA A 77 2.44 -6.22 -5.06
C ALA A 77 2.35 -6.54 -6.55
N TYR A 78 1.38 -5.93 -7.27
CA TYR A 78 1.24 -6.13 -8.70
C TYR A 78 2.41 -5.55 -9.50
N ALA A 79 2.92 -4.38 -9.11
CA ALA A 79 4.03 -3.72 -9.78
C ALA A 79 5.41 -4.24 -9.36
N SER A 80 5.49 -5.00 -8.28
CA SER A 80 6.75 -5.47 -7.68
C SER A 80 7.59 -6.30 -8.66
N MET A 81 8.92 -6.21 -8.50
CA MET A 81 9.87 -7.07 -9.18
C MET A 81 9.72 -8.56 -8.82
N MET A 82 9.07 -8.85 -7.69
CA MET A 82 8.82 -10.23 -7.22
C MET A 82 7.42 -10.74 -7.58
N ALA A 83 6.66 -9.99 -8.39
CA ALA A 83 5.31 -10.38 -8.80
C ALA A 83 5.31 -11.68 -9.61
N THR A 84 4.25 -12.44 -9.46
CA THR A 84 4.00 -13.70 -10.15
C THR A 84 2.54 -13.76 -10.60
N GLU A 85 2.19 -14.71 -11.49
CA GLU A 85 0.80 -14.92 -11.92
C GLU A 85 -0.15 -15.17 -10.73
N TYR A 86 0.34 -15.79 -9.66
CA TYR A 86 -0.44 -16.02 -8.43
C TYR A 86 -0.72 -14.72 -7.69
N THR A 87 0.31 -13.89 -7.47
CA THR A 87 0.16 -12.61 -6.80
C THR A 87 -0.63 -11.61 -7.62
N ASP A 88 -0.49 -11.65 -8.95
CA ASP A 88 -1.23 -10.83 -9.90
C ASP A 88 -2.72 -11.09 -9.87
N GLY A 89 -3.11 -12.38 -9.85
CA GLY A 89 -4.50 -12.77 -9.74
C GLY A 89 -5.16 -12.25 -8.45
N LEU A 90 -4.47 -12.42 -7.32
CA LEU A 90 -4.93 -11.93 -6.02
C LEU A 90 -5.02 -10.40 -5.97
N ALA A 91 -3.97 -9.71 -6.43
CA ALA A 91 -3.91 -8.25 -6.40
C ALA A 91 -4.99 -7.59 -7.27
N LYS A 92 -5.21 -8.08 -8.50
CA LYS A 92 -6.25 -7.55 -9.39
C LYS A 92 -7.65 -7.73 -8.83
N GLU A 93 -7.96 -8.92 -8.32
CA GLU A 93 -9.29 -9.16 -7.73
C GLU A 93 -9.49 -8.36 -6.46
N ALA A 94 -8.46 -8.24 -5.60
CA ALA A 94 -8.52 -7.37 -4.43
C ALA A 94 -8.83 -5.92 -4.81
N LEU A 95 -8.13 -5.36 -5.81
CA LEU A 95 -8.39 -3.99 -6.28
C LEU A 95 -9.83 -3.81 -6.76
N LYS A 96 -10.33 -4.73 -7.60
CA LYS A 96 -11.71 -4.67 -8.09
C LYS A 96 -12.71 -4.64 -6.95
N MET A 97 -12.54 -5.54 -5.97
CA MET A 97 -13.41 -5.59 -4.79
C MET A 97 -13.32 -4.31 -3.97
N ILE A 98 -12.11 -3.78 -3.72
CA ILE A 98 -11.93 -2.57 -2.92
C ILE A 98 -12.59 -1.36 -3.59
N PHE A 99 -12.38 -1.15 -4.89
CA PHE A 99 -13.00 -0.03 -5.60
C PHE A 99 -14.53 -0.07 -5.60
N GLU A 100 -15.12 -1.26 -5.55
CA GLU A 100 -16.57 -1.44 -5.48
C GLU A 100 -17.11 -1.28 -4.05
N TYR A 101 -16.46 -1.90 -3.07
CA TYR A 101 -17.04 -2.08 -1.75
C TYR A 101 -16.51 -1.12 -0.68
N LEU A 102 -15.33 -0.52 -0.83
CA LEU A 102 -14.81 0.41 0.17
C LEU A 102 -15.69 1.65 0.37
N PRO A 103 -16.22 2.32 -0.67
CA PRO A 103 -17.15 3.43 -0.48
C PRO A 103 -18.44 3.01 0.25
N ARG A 104 -18.93 1.80 0.00
CA ARG A 104 -20.10 1.24 0.68
C ARG A 104 -19.79 0.94 2.15
N ALA A 105 -18.69 0.26 2.44
CA ALA A 105 -18.24 -0.02 3.81
C ALA A 105 -17.99 1.26 4.60
N TYR A 106 -17.48 2.31 3.98
CA TYR A 106 -17.28 3.62 4.59
C TYR A 106 -18.60 4.32 4.94
N ASN A 107 -19.56 4.31 4.02
CA ASN A 107 -20.82 5.04 4.19
C ASN A 107 -21.85 4.29 5.01
N GLN A 108 -21.92 2.96 4.90
CA GLN A 108 -22.97 2.08 5.45
C GLN A 108 -22.41 0.88 6.23
N GLY A 109 -21.17 0.96 6.71
CA GLY A 109 -20.43 -0.18 7.25
C GLY A 109 -21.11 -0.90 8.43
N THR A 110 -21.90 -0.21 9.23
CA THR A 110 -22.63 -0.82 10.35
C THR A 110 -23.86 -1.65 9.91
N THR A 111 -24.30 -1.52 8.67
CA THR A 111 -25.49 -2.18 8.12
C THR A 111 -25.25 -2.97 6.85
N ASP A 112 -24.19 -2.65 6.10
CA ASP A 112 -23.82 -3.33 4.85
C ASP A 112 -22.82 -4.47 5.13
N VAL A 113 -23.35 -5.59 5.60
CA VAL A 113 -22.58 -6.81 5.91
C VAL A 113 -21.80 -7.29 4.69
N VAL A 114 -22.43 -7.22 3.50
CA VAL A 114 -21.78 -7.65 2.24
C VAL A 114 -20.55 -6.80 1.95
N ALA A 115 -20.64 -5.48 2.08
CA ALA A 115 -19.48 -4.61 1.86
C ALA A 115 -18.35 -4.89 2.86
N ARG A 116 -18.66 -5.15 4.14
CA ARG A 116 -17.67 -5.53 5.16
C ARG A 116 -17.00 -6.86 4.82
N GLU A 117 -17.79 -7.88 4.48
CA GLU A 117 -17.25 -9.19 4.08
C GLU A 117 -16.36 -9.08 2.86
N LYS A 118 -16.77 -8.34 1.82
CA LYS A 118 -15.98 -8.15 0.61
C LYS A 118 -14.69 -7.38 0.90
N MET A 119 -14.73 -6.36 1.76
CA MET A 119 -13.54 -5.65 2.17
C MET A 119 -12.58 -6.51 2.99
N ALA A 120 -13.08 -7.32 3.92
CA ALA A 120 -12.27 -8.27 4.68
C ALA A 120 -11.54 -9.26 3.74
N ASN A 121 -12.28 -9.87 2.83
CA ASN A 121 -11.71 -10.80 1.85
C ASN A 121 -10.69 -10.11 0.92
N ALA A 122 -10.99 -8.89 0.43
CA ALA A 122 -10.08 -8.14 -0.43
C ALA A 122 -8.78 -7.77 0.28
N ALA A 123 -8.84 -7.34 1.55
CA ALA A 123 -7.66 -7.04 2.35
C ALA A 123 -6.79 -8.29 2.57
N THR A 124 -7.41 -9.44 2.86
CA THR A 124 -6.71 -10.73 2.98
C THR A 124 -6.07 -11.13 1.65
N MET A 125 -6.75 -10.97 0.52
CA MET A 125 -6.19 -11.25 -0.82
C MET A 125 -5.00 -10.34 -1.14
N ALA A 126 -5.10 -9.03 -0.85
CA ALA A 126 -3.98 -8.10 -0.98
C ALA A 126 -2.81 -8.51 -0.06
N GLY A 127 -3.12 -8.95 1.17
CA GLY A 127 -2.17 -9.52 2.11
C GLY A 127 -1.40 -10.71 1.54
N MET A 128 -2.11 -11.70 1.00
CA MET A 128 -1.50 -12.85 0.34
C MET A 128 -0.64 -12.46 -0.87
N ALA A 129 -1.07 -11.45 -1.64
CA ALA A 129 -0.31 -10.96 -2.77
C ALA A 129 1.03 -10.36 -2.31
N PHE A 130 1.02 -9.37 -1.41
CA PHE A 130 2.27 -8.73 -0.99
C PHE A 130 3.13 -9.60 -0.06
N ALA A 131 2.57 -10.55 0.66
CA ALA A 131 3.35 -11.52 1.43
C ALA A 131 4.33 -12.31 0.54
N ASN A 132 4.02 -12.47 -0.74
CA ASN A 132 4.83 -13.19 -1.71
C ASN A 132 5.54 -12.28 -2.72
N ALA A 133 4.92 -11.15 -3.10
CA ALA A 133 5.50 -10.20 -4.05
C ALA A 133 6.26 -9.05 -3.38
N PHE A 134 6.12 -8.90 -2.06
CA PHE A 134 6.63 -7.76 -1.30
C PHE A 134 5.95 -6.43 -1.68
N LEU A 135 6.47 -5.32 -1.17
CA LEU A 135 5.95 -3.96 -1.36
C LEU A 135 6.98 -3.10 -2.11
N GLY A 136 6.75 -1.80 -2.18
CA GLY A 136 7.60 -0.88 -2.91
C GLY A 136 7.86 0.44 -2.16
N VAL A 137 8.32 1.43 -2.89
CA VAL A 137 8.75 2.73 -2.36
C VAL A 137 7.62 3.53 -1.72
N CYS A 138 6.35 3.27 -2.10
CA CYS A 138 5.22 3.94 -1.45
C CYS A 138 5.16 3.60 0.04
N HIS A 139 5.27 2.33 0.40
CA HIS A 139 5.32 1.90 1.79
C HIS A 139 6.57 2.42 2.50
N SER A 140 7.73 2.40 1.85
CA SER A 140 8.96 2.96 2.42
C SER A 140 8.79 4.43 2.81
N MET A 141 8.18 5.23 1.96
CA MET A 141 7.87 6.64 2.21
C MET A 141 6.80 6.80 3.30
N ALA A 142 5.74 6.01 3.25
CA ALA A 142 4.64 6.06 4.22
C ALA A 142 5.09 5.69 5.64
N HIS A 143 6.01 4.73 5.80
CA HIS A 143 6.60 4.40 7.09
C HIS A 143 7.22 5.61 7.77
N LYS A 144 7.89 6.48 7.01
CA LYS A 144 8.56 7.68 7.57
C LYS A 144 7.57 8.78 7.87
N LEU A 145 6.55 8.99 7.02
CA LEU A 145 5.45 9.91 7.36
C LEU A 145 4.73 9.50 8.66
N GLY A 146 4.51 8.21 8.84
CA GLY A 146 3.95 7.68 10.08
C GLY A 146 4.87 7.83 11.29
N ALA A 147 6.17 7.59 11.13
CA ALA A 147 7.15 7.66 12.21
C ALA A 147 7.41 9.11 12.67
N PHE A 148 7.60 10.04 11.72
CA PHE A 148 7.99 11.42 12.02
C PHE A 148 6.81 12.35 12.29
N HIS A 149 5.66 12.10 11.64
CA HIS A 149 4.52 13.00 11.69
C HIS A 149 3.22 12.36 12.21
N HIS A 150 3.30 11.10 12.67
CA HIS A 150 2.18 10.37 13.26
C HIS A 150 0.94 10.22 12.36
N LEU A 151 1.13 10.28 11.04
CA LEU A 151 0.04 10.01 10.11
C LEU A 151 -0.39 8.53 10.21
N PRO A 152 -1.70 8.25 10.15
CA PRO A 152 -2.18 6.88 10.01
C PRO A 152 -1.56 6.23 8.76
N HIS A 153 -1.12 4.99 8.87
CA HIS A 153 -0.34 4.31 7.84
C HIS A 153 -0.99 4.35 6.45
N GLY A 154 -2.24 3.95 6.34
CA GLY A 154 -2.95 3.97 5.06
C GLY A 154 -3.17 5.39 4.51
N VAL A 155 -3.31 6.40 5.37
CA VAL A 155 -3.34 7.81 4.94
C VAL A 155 -2.01 8.22 4.34
N ALA A 156 -0.90 7.86 4.98
CA ALA A 156 0.44 8.14 4.47
C ALA A 156 0.65 7.48 3.09
N ASN A 157 0.24 6.22 2.92
CA ASN A 157 0.24 5.53 1.63
C ASN A 157 -0.63 6.25 0.59
N ALA A 158 -1.85 6.66 0.96
CA ALA A 158 -2.77 7.36 0.07
C ALA A 158 -2.20 8.68 -0.46
N LEU A 159 -1.42 9.40 0.34
CA LEU A 159 -0.79 10.65 -0.07
C LEU A 159 0.35 10.45 -1.07
N MET A 160 1.05 9.31 -1.01
CA MET A 160 2.22 9.03 -1.83
C MET A 160 1.91 8.23 -3.10
N ILE A 161 0.88 7.38 -3.11
CA ILE A 161 0.67 6.36 -4.14
C ILE A 161 0.59 6.94 -5.56
N ASN A 162 -0.04 8.08 -5.77
CA ASN A 162 -0.16 8.67 -7.09
C ASN A 162 1.20 9.09 -7.67
N GLU A 163 2.05 9.69 -6.84
CA GLU A 163 3.38 10.09 -7.28
C GLU A 163 4.29 8.88 -7.52
N VAL A 164 4.10 7.82 -6.73
CA VAL A 164 4.81 6.55 -6.95
C VAL A 164 4.36 5.87 -8.24
N ILE A 165 3.06 5.85 -8.56
CA ILE A 165 2.57 5.33 -9.85
C ILE A 165 3.20 6.10 -11.01
N LYS A 166 3.21 7.43 -10.97
CA LYS A 166 3.84 8.28 -11.99
C LYS A 166 5.33 8.00 -12.11
N PHE A 167 6.03 7.90 -10.96
CA PHE A 167 7.45 7.60 -10.91
C PHE A 167 7.76 6.25 -11.55
N ASN A 168 7.03 5.21 -11.18
CA ASN A 168 7.23 3.85 -11.69
C ASN A 168 6.85 3.71 -13.18
N SER A 169 5.92 4.54 -13.67
CA SER A 169 5.44 4.52 -15.06
C SER A 169 6.30 5.32 -16.03
N ALA A 170 7.20 6.15 -15.53
CA ALA A 170 8.04 6.99 -16.40
C ALA A 170 9.07 6.15 -17.17
N GLU A 171 9.28 6.49 -18.46
CA GLU A 171 10.43 5.98 -19.20
C GLU A 171 11.72 6.47 -18.55
N VAL A 172 12.61 5.53 -18.25
CA VAL A 172 13.91 5.87 -17.71
C VAL A 172 15.01 5.18 -18.49
N PRO A 173 16.01 5.93 -18.94
CA PRO A 173 17.16 5.36 -19.62
C PRO A 173 18.19 4.76 -18.66
N THR A 174 17.88 4.65 -17.35
CA THR A 174 18.87 4.42 -16.31
C THR A 174 18.77 3.06 -15.66
N LYS A 175 19.83 2.72 -14.94
CA LYS A 175 20.06 1.55 -14.13
C LYS A 175 18.80 1.16 -13.34
N MET A 176 18.19 0.07 -13.76
CA MET A 176 16.88 -0.37 -13.31
C MET A 176 16.92 -1.43 -12.21
N GLY A 177 18.09 -1.82 -11.78
CA GLY A 177 18.25 -2.81 -10.73
C GLY A 177 19.69 -3.27 -10.61
N THR A 178 19.94 -4.08 -9.59
CA THR A 178 21.25 -4.64 -9.30
C THR A 178 21.58 -5.82 -10.22
N PHE A 179 20.56 -6.43 -10.84
CA PHE A 179 20.72 -7.62 -11.65
C PHE A 179 20.59 -7.29 -13.15
N PRO A 180 21.62 -7.59 -13.96
CA PRO A 180 21.64 -7.26 -15.40
C PRO A 180 20.62 -8.04 -16.25
N GLN A 181 20.00 -9.07 -15.70
CA GLN A 181 18.95 -9.85 -16.36
C GLN A 181 17.56 -9.21 -16.31
N TYR A 182 17.40 -8.08 -15.63
CA TYR A 182 16.16 -7.32 -15.71
C TYR A 182 16.13 -6.55 -17.02
N ASP A 183 15.29 -7.00 -17.94
CA ASP A 183 14.74 -6.16 -18.97
C ASP A 183 14.05 -4.96 -18.32
N HIS A 184 13.90 -3.86 -19.09
CA HIS A 184 13.26 -2.65 -18.59
C HIS A 184 11.93 -2.98 -17.90
N PRO A 185 11.62 -2.38 -16.73
CA PRO A 185 10.34 -2.63 -16.07
C PRO A 185 9.21 -2.20 -16.97
N HIS A 186 8.32 -3.12 -17.23
CA HIS A 186 7.10 -2.87 -18.00
C HIS A 186 6.00 -2.27 -17.11
N THR A 187 6.36 -1.42 -16.15
CA THR A 187 5.44 -0.98 -15.09
C THR A 187 4.31 -0.12 -15.63
N LEU A 188 4.58 0.70 -16.65
CA LEU A 188 3.53 1.44 -17.36
C LEU A 188 2.46 0.47 -17.91
N ALA A 189 2.88 -0.60 -18.59
CA ALA A 189 1.97 -1.61 -19.13
C ALA A 189 1.24 -2.36 -18.01
N ARG A 190 1.91 -2.70 -16.92
CA ARG A 190 1.30 -3.39 -15.78
C ARG A 190 0.23 -2.55 -15.09
N TYR A 191 0.44 -1.25 -14.90
CA TYR A 191 -0.63 -0.38 -14.39
C TYR A 191 -1.76 -0.19 -15.41
N ALA A 192 -1.46 -0.15 -16.72
CA ALA A 192 -2.48 -0.13 -17.75
C ALA A 192 -3.34 -1.40 -17.77
N GLU A 193 -2.75 -2.59 -17.50
CA GLU A 193 -3.49 -3.84 -17.32
C GLU A 193 -4.47 -3.80 -16.14
N ILE A 194 -4.10 -3.14 -15.03
CA ILE A 194 -5.03 -2.90 -13.91
C ILE A 194 -6.19 -2.02 -14.36
N ALA A 195 -5.91 -0.95 -15.10
CA ALA A 195 -6.95 -0.07 -15.63
C ALA A 195 -7.94 -0.85 -16.55
N ASP A 196 -7.41 -1.68 -17.44
CA ASP A 196 -8.24 -2.56 -18.29
C ASP A 196 -9.07 -3.54 -17.45
N TYR A 197 -8.48 -4.16 -16.43
CA TYR A 197 -9.19 -5.09 -15.55
C TYR A 197 -10.32 -4.41 -14.76
N LEU A 198 -10.14 -3.15 -14.41
CA LEU A 198 -11.15 -2.33 -13.74
C LEU A 198 -12.18 -1.74 -14.72
N GLY A 199 -12.05 -2.00 -16.03
CA GLY A 199 -12.94 -1.49 -17.06
C GLY A 199 -12.79 0.01 -17.32
N LEU A 200 -11.60 0.55 -17.12
CA LEU A 200 -11.30 1.96 -17.39
C LEU A 200 -10.91 2.13 -18.87
N ASP A 201 -11.54 3.09 -19.54
CA ASP A 201 -11.24 3.39 -20.94
C ASP A 201 -9.88 4.07 -21.10
N GLY A 202 -9.21 3.84 -22.25
CA GLY A 202 -7.95 4.48 -22.63
C GLY A 202 -7.42 3.89 -23.92
N GLN A 203 -6.83 4.73 -24.78
CA GLN A 203 -6.27 4.29 -26.07
C GLN A 203 -4.80 3.91 -25.97
N THR A 204 -4.07 4.56 -25.04
CA THR A 204 -2.66 4.28 -24.77
C THR A 204 -2.47 3.85 -23.31
N ASN A 205 -1.31 3.27 -23.02
CA ASN A 205 -0.99 2.88 -21.64
C ASN A 205 -0.93 4.09 -20.70
N GLU A 206 -0.43 5.22 -21.19
CA GLU A 206 -0.38 6.49 -20.44
C GLU A 206 -1.78 6.97 -20.07
N GLU A 207 -2.71 6.99 -21.06
CA GLU A 207 -4.11 7.36 -20.80
C GLU A 207 -4.77 6.44 -19.79
N LYS A 208 -4.50 5.13 -19.86
CA LYS A 208 -5.02 4.14 -18.91
C LYS A 208 -4.48 4.37 -17.50
N VAL A 209 -3.19 4.67 -17.37
CA VAL A 209 -2.57 4.97 -16.07
C VAL A 209 -3.12 6.28 -15.50
N ASP A 210 -3.34 7.32 -16.31
CA ASP A 210 -4.00 8.54 -15.87
C ASP A 210 -5.43 8.27 -15.38
N LYS A 211 -6.17 7.39 -16.06
CA LYS A 211 -7.51 6.96 -15.62
C LYS A 211 -7.45 6.19 -14.29
N LEU A 212 -6.45 5.34 -14.10
CA LEU A 212 -6.24 4.63 -12.84
C LEU A 212 -5.97 5.60 -11.69
N ILE A 213 -5.09 6.59 -11.90
CA ILE A 213 -4.80 7.65 -10.91
C ILE A 213 -6.08 8.44 -10.58
N ASN A 214 -6.87 8.81 -11.59
CA ASN A 214 -8.13 9.50 -11.39
C ASN A 214 -9.12 8.64 -10.59
N LYS A 215 -9.19 7.32 -10.87
CA LYS A 215 -10.03 6.38 -10.13
C LYS A 215 -9.62 6.27 -8.65
N ILE A 216 -8.31 6.26 -8.38
CA ILE A 216 -7.78 6.31 -7.02
C ILE A 216 -8.18 7.64 -6.33
N ASN A 217 -8.12 8.77 -7.03
CA ASN A 217 -8.52 10.07 -6.47
C ASN A 217 -10.03 10.10 -6.17
N GLU A 218 -10.87 9.58 -7.08
CA GLU A 218 -12.31 9.45 -6.81
C GLU A 218 -12.58 8.60 -5.56
N LEU A 219 -11.85 7.51 -5.39
CA LEU A 219 -11.96 6.68 -4.18
C LEU A 219 -11.55 7.45 -2.93
N LYS A 220 -10.41 8.16 -2.96
CA LYS A 220 -9.94 8.99 -1.85
C LYS A 220 -10.98 10.04 -1.45
N ASP A 221 -11.55 10.74 -2.43
CA ASP A 221 -12.60 11.74 -2.20
C ASP A 221 -13.86 11.10 -1.58
N ALA A 222 -14.27 9.92 -2.09
CA ALA A 222 -15.45 9.19 -1.61
C ALA A 222 -15.34 8.71 -0.15
N ILE A 223 -14.12 8.48 0.35
CA ILE A 223 -13.84 8.02 1.71
C ILE A 223 -13.22 9.10 2.60
N GLY A 224 -13.18 10.35 2.14
CA GLY A 224 -12.76 11.51 2.93
C GLY A 224 -11.27 11.60 3.23
N ILE A 225 -10.41 11.01 2.40
CA ILE A 225 -8.95 11.21 2.46
C ILE A 225 -8.61 12.59 1.94
N LYS A 226 -7.86 13.36 2.73
CA LYS A 226 -7.41 14.70 2.33
C LYS A 226 -6.31 14.64 1.27
N LYS A 227 -6.12 15.75 0.56
CA LYS A 227 -5.31 15.77 -0.67
C LYS A 227 -3.81 15.95 -0.43
N SER A 228 -3.42 16.55 0.69
CA SER A 228 -2.03 16.87 0.96
C SER A 228 -1.65 16.62 2.43
N ILE A 229 -0.35 16.48 2.68
CA ILE A 229 0.24 16.36 4.02
C ILE A 229 -0.16 17.55 4.89
N LYS A 230 -0.13 18.76 4.32
CA LYS A 230 -0.50 20.02 4.98
C LYS A 230 -1.94 20.01 5.51
N GLU A 231 -2.89 19.45 4.76
CA GLU A 231 -4.29 19.37 5.20
C GLU A 231 -4.48 18.49 6.45
N TYR A 232 -3.54 17.61 6.75
CA TYR A 232 -3.51 16.82 8.00
C TYR A 232 -2.92 17.59 9.19
N GLY A 233 -2.54 18.86 9.01
CA GLY A 233 -2.08 19.75 10.07
C GLY A 233 -0.58 19.62 10.37
N ILE A 234 0.17 19.01 9.47
CA ILE A 234 1.64 18.94 9.59
C ILE A 234 2.21 20.30 9.22
N ASP A 235 3.06 20.84 10.10
CA ASP A 235 3.74 22.12 9.86
C ASP A 235 4.78 21.96 8.75
N GLU A 236 4.69 22.81 7.73
CA GLU A 236 5.58 22.76 6.56
C GLU A 236 7.06 22.91 6.94
N LYS A 237 7.37 23.75 7.94
CA LYS A 237 8.75 23.96 8.37
C LYS A 237 9.28 22.72 9.08
N ASP A 238 8.48 22.07 9.92
CA ASP A 238 8.86 20.82 10.59
C ASP A 238 9.05 19.71 9.55
N PHE A 239 8.13 19.59 8.59
CA PHE A 239 8.24 18.64 7.48
C PHE A 239 9.54 18.83 6.69
N LEU A 240 9.85 20.07 6.27
CA LEU A 240 11.07 20.36 5.52
C LEU A 240 12.35 20.11 6.33
N ASN A 241 12.33 20.38 7.62
CA ASN A 241 13.47 20.11 8.49
C ASN A 241 13.79 18.62 8.64
N ARG A 242 12.79 17.75 8.51
CA ARG A 242 12.94 16.29 8.64
C ARG A 242 13.05 15.58 7.29
N LEU A 243 12.82 16.29 6.20
CA LEU A 243 12.70 15.71 4.87
C LEU A 243 13.92 14.91 4.44
N ASP A 244 15.13 15.41 4.67
CA ASP A 244 16.37 14.74 4.26
C ASP A 244 16.57 13.42 5.04
N GLU A 245 16.27 13.42 6.34
CA GLU A 245 16.33 12.22 7.17
C GLU A 245 15.25 11.19 6.73
N MET A 246 14.03 11.64 6.44
CA MET A 246 12.97 10.77 5.93
C MET A 246 13.35 10.15 4.58
N VAL A 247 13.99 10.91 3.70
CA VAL A 247 14.46 10.43 2.39
C VAL A 247 15.52 9.35 2.55
N GLU A 248 16.52 9.57 3.39
CA GLU A 248 17.58 8.60 3.66
C GLU A 248 17.00 7.30 4.23
N GLN A 249 16.14 7.41 5.24
CA GLN A 249 15.50 6.24 5.84
C GLN A 249 14.52 5.52 4.91
N ALA A 250 13.83 6.24 4.00
CA ALA A 250 12.97 5.61 3.01
C ALA A 250 13.79 4.90 1.92
N PHE A 251 14.93 5.45 1.55
CA PHE A 251 15.87 4.83 0.61
C PHE A 251 16.41 3.49 1.15
N ASP A 252 16.75 3.45 2.44
CA ASP A 252 17.29 2.27 3.12
C ASP A 252 16.18 1.28 3.59
N ASP A 253 14.92 1.63 3.43
CA ASP A 253 13.80 0.75 3.81
C ASP A 253 13.76 -0.49 2.91
N GLN A 254 13.52 -1.65 3.53
CA GLN A 254 13.52 -2.93 2.82
C GLN A 254 12.49 -3.00 1.67
N CYS A 255 11.37 -2.26 1.77
CA CYS A 255 10.35 -2.25 0.72
C CYS A 255 10.86 -1.58 -0.58
N THR A 256 11.78 -0.62 -0.48
CA THR A 256 12.38 0.06 -1.64
C THR A 256 13.09 -0.92 -2.57
N GLY A 257 13.66 -2.00 -2.03
CA GLY A 257 14.39 -3.02 -2.80
C GLY A 257 13.54 -3.81 -3.80
N ALA A 258 12.22 -3.94 -3.56
CA ALA A 258 11.30 -4.65 -4.45
C ALA A 258 10.56 -3.72 -5.44
N ASN A 259 10.77 -2.41 -5.33
CA ASN A 259 10.16 -1.44 -6.24
C ASN A 259 10.65 -1.67 -7.68
N PRO A 260 9.76 -1.63 -8.69
CA PRO A 260 10.12 -1.95 -10.07
C PRO A 260 11.15 -0.98 -10.68
N ARG A 261 11.18 0.25 -10.20
CA ARG A 261 12.19 1.26 -10.52
C ARG A 261 12.94 1.64 -9.25
N TYR A 262 14.26 1.42 -9.22
CA TYR A 262 15.07 1.78 -8.07
C TYR A 262 15.21 3.31 -7.96
N PRO A 263 14.70 3.95 -6.90
CA PRO A 263 14.71 5.41 -6.81
C PRO A 263 16.09 5.95 -6.40
N LEU A 264 16.40 7.16 -6.85
CA LEU A 264 17.45 7.98 -6.24
C LEU A 264 16.87 8.73 -5.04
N MET A 265 17.71 9.10 -4.06
CA MET A 265 17.27 9.93 -2.93
C MET A 265 16.63 11.25 -3.38
N SER A 266 17.16 11.87 -4.45
CA SER A 266 16.58 13.09 -5.03
C SER A 266 15.18 12.88 -5.59
N GLU A 267 14.88 11.70 -6.12
CA GLU A 267 13.56 11.34 -6.65
C GLU A 267 12.56 11.07 -5.52
N ILE A 268 12.98 10.40 -4.44
CA ILE A 268 12.18 10.25 -3.23
C ILE A 268 11.84 11.63 -2.64
N LYS A 269 12.82 12.52 -2.57
CA LYS A 269 12.63 13.89 -2.07
C LYS A 269 11.61 14.66 -2.93
N GLU A 270 11.68 14.50 -4.25
CA GLU A 270 10.72 15.12 -5.17
C GLU A 270 9.30 14.58 -4.98
N MET A 271 9.14 13.26 -4.82
CA MET A 271 7.83 12.64 -4.56
C MET A 271 7.21 13.16 -3.25
N TYR A 272 7.98 13.27 -2.16
CA TYR A 272 7.51 13.87 -0.92
C TYR A 272 7.05 15.32 -1.10
N GLY A 273 7.83 16.13 -1.83
CA GLY A 273 7.49 17.54 -2.10
C GLY A 273 6.24 17.73 -2.96
N LYS A 274 5.84 16.72 -3.73
CA LYS A 274 4.57 16.72 -4.50
C LYS A 274 3.38 16.29 -3.64
N GLY A 275 3.58 15.38 -2.70
CA GLY A 275 2.55 14.95 -1.76
C GLY A 275 2.22 15.99 -0.68
N ASP A 276 3.07 16.99 -0.49
CA ASP A 276 2.83 18.09 0.45
C ASP A 276 1.93 19.19 -0.15
N LYS A 277 1.79 19.29 -1.46
CA LYS A 277 1.00 20.30 -2.18
C LYS A 277 -0.44 19.86 -2.40
#